data_0c0af01a64562f791c30275e8aab4926
#
_entry.id   0c0af01a64562f791c30275e8aab4926
#
_cell.length_a   1.000
_cell.length_b   1.000
_cell.length_c   1.000
_cell.angle_alpha   90.00
_cell.angle_beta   90.00
_cell.angle_gamma   90.00
#
_symmetry.space_group_name_H-M   'P 1'
#
loop_
_entity.id
_entity.type
_entity.pdbx_description
1 polymer ?
#
loop_
_entity_poly.entity_id
_entity_poly.type
_entity_poly.pdbx_seq_one_letter_code
_entity_poly.pdbx_strand_id
1 'polypeptide(L)'
;MSIVIPNKDSLAVLRQCVDSILDKSTYDAYEIVIVENNSTEVETFAYYEEVAKDSRVRCVFFDGPFNFSKIINQGVEAAKGEYCILLNNDTEVITPDWIETMLGLCARQDVGAVGVKLYYPDDTIQHAGIGIAPSVAACLHQSLPRSDAGYFALNDAQQDLSASPLHA
;
A
#
# COMPACT_ATOMS: atom_id res chain seq x y z
N MET A 1 5.14 -0.45 12.89
CA MET A 1 4.70 -0.61 11.49
C MET A 1 5.49 0.33 10.59
N SER A 2 5.96 -0.10 9.42
CA SER A 2 6.60 0.79 8.43
C SER A 2 5.82 0.77 7.13
N ILE A 3 5.47 1.96 6.62
CA ILE A 3 4.77 2.13 5.35
C ILE A 3 5.81 2.57 4.32
N VAL A 4 6.10 1.71 3.34
CA VAL A 4 7.10 1.93 2.30
C VAL A 4 6.42 2.41 1.03
N ILE A 5 6.77 3.62 0.58
CA ILE A 5 6.16 4.29 -0.57
C ILE A 5 7.25 4.60 -1.60
N PRO A 6 7.33 3.87 -2.73
CA PRO A 6 8.21 4.25 -3.82
C PRO A 6 7.69 5.51 -4.50
N ASN A 7 8.58 6.45 -4.83
CA ASN A 7 8.19 7.68 -5.51
C ASN A 7 9.20 8.10 -6.58
N LYS A 8 8.66 8.70 -7.62
CA LYS A 8 9.40 9.49 -8.60
C LYS A 8 8.51 10.62 -9.08
N ASP A 9 8.95 11.88 -8.84
CA ASP A 9 8.17 13.07 -9.21
C ASP A 9 6.70 12.99 -8.71
N SER A 10 5.71 13.43 -9.48
CA SER A 10 4.27 13.29 -9.18
C SER A 10 3.86 13.84 -7.80
N LEU A 11 4.37 15.03 -7.44
CA LEU A 11 4.20 15.65 -6.13
C LEU A 11 2.73 15.68 -5.64
N ALA A 12 1.78 16.05 -6.50
CA ALA A 12 0.38 16.18 -6.09
C ALA A 12 -0.21 14.86 -5.58
N VAL A 13 0.15 13.76 -6.26
CA VAL A 13 -0.29 12.40 -5.93
C VAL A 13 0.35 11.92 -4.64
N LEU A 14 1.69 12.08 -4.52
CA LEU A 14 2.41 11.70 -3.32
C LEU A 14 1.90 12.47 -2.09
N ARG A 15 1.68 13.80 -2.23
CA ARG A 15 1.17 14.64 -1.14
C ARG A 15 -0.19 14.13 -0.67
N GLN A 16 -1.12 13.88 -1.59
CA GLN A 16 -2.43 13.33 -1.24
C GLN A 16 -2.32 12.01 -0.48
N CYS A 17 -1.44 11.11 -0.92
CA CYS A 17 -1.20 9.84 -0.26
C CYS A 17 -0.69 10.04 1.17
N VAL A 18 0.41 10.76 1.34
CA VAL A 18 1.06 10.95 2.64
C VAL A 18 0.16 11.73 3.61
N ASP A 19 -0.44 12.83 3.16
CA ASP A 19 -1.34 13.64 3.99
C ASP A 19 -2.54 12.80 4.46
N SER A 20 -3.11 11.97 3.57
CA SER A 20 -4.23 11.09 3.95
C SER A 20 -3.86 10.06 5.01
N ILE A 21 -2.62 9.56 4.99
CA ILE A 21 -2.11 8.64 6.02
C ILE A 21 -1.96 9.38 7.35
N LEU A 22 -1.33 10.54 7.34
CA LEU A 22 -1.04 11.33 8.53
C LEU A 22 -2.30 11.85 9.22
N ASP A 23 -3.31 12.26 8.42
CA ASP A 23 -4.52 12.92 8.91
C ASP A 23 -5.62 11.93 9.31
N LYS A 24 -5.70 10.78 8.63
CA LYS A 24 -6.85 9.87 8.77
C LYS A 24 -6.56 8.63 9.60
N SER A 25 -5.28 8.17 9.67
CA SER A 25 -4.96 6.92 10.36
C SER A 25 -5.10 7.04 11.87
N THR A 26 -5.75 6.06 12.49
CA THR A 26 -5.96 5.98 13.94
C THR A 26 -4.82 5.27 14.68
N TYR A 27 -4.01 4.49 13.97
CA TYR A 27 -2.85 3.81 14.52
C TYR A 27 -1.65 4.74 14.64
N ASP A 28 -1.11 4.94 15.85
CA ASP A 28 -0.06 5.95 16.11
C ASP A 28 1.37 5.41 15.92
N ALA A 29 1.58 4.09 16.03
CA ALA A 29 2.92 3.50 16.08
C ALA A 29 3.44 3.09 14.69
N TYR A 30 3.53 4.06 13.76
CA TYR A 30 4.04 3.81 12.40
C TYR A 30 5.09 4.85 11.99
N GLU A 31 5.84 4.50 10.97
CA GLU A 31 6.68 5.41 10.18
C GLU A 31 6.31 5.30 8.70
N ILE A 32 6.56 6.37 7.94
CA ILE A 32 6.49 6.41 6.48
C ILE A 32 7.92 6.50 5.94
N VAL A 33 8.27 5.57 5.06
CA VAL A 33 9.56 5.52 4.35
C VAL A 33 9.29 5.78 2.89
N ILE A 34 9.51 7.02 2.44
CA ILE A 34 9.42 7.36 1.03
C ILE A 34 10.74 6.93 0.37
N VAL A 35 10.67 6.12 -0.67
CA VAL A 35 11.84 5.69 -1.43
C VAL A 35 11.89 6.46 -2.74
N GLU A 36 12.75 7.47 -2.78
CA GLU A 36 12.96 8.34 -3.92
C GLU A 36 13.78 7.63 -4.99
N ASN A 37 13.33 7.66 -6.25
CA ASN A 37 14.05 7.09 -7.38
C ASN A 37 14.12 8.05 -8.58
N ASN A 38 15.17 8.88 -8.62
CA ASN A 38 15.50 9.74 -9.75
C ASN A 38 14.39 10.75 -10.14
N SER A 39 13.79 11.41 -9.16
CA SER A 39 12.94 12.59 -9.38
C SER A 39 13.78 13.72 -9.98
N THR A 40 13.14 14.57 -10.76
CA THR A 40 13.76 15.72 -11.43
C THR A 40 13.10 17.05 -11.07
N GLU A 41 11.91 17.01 -10.48
CA GLU A 41 11.13 18.18 -10.09
C GLU A 41 11.63 18.74 -8.75
N VAL A 42 12.02 20.01 -8.75
CA VAL A 42 12.54 20.69 -7.54
C VAL A 42 11.49 20.72 -6.42
N GLU A 43 10.24 20.87 -6.78
CA GLU A 43 9.10 20.88 -5.85
C GLU A 43 8.94 19.56 -5.11
N THR A 44 9.28 18.44 -5.74
CA THR A 44 9.27 17.11 -5.11
C THR A 44 10.30 17.05 -3.98
N PHE A 45 11.52 17.54 -4.21
CA PHE A 45 12.55 17.59 -3.16
C PHE A 45 12.19 18.56 -2.03
N ALA A 46 11.62 19.71 -2.36
CA ALA A 46 11.14 20.65 -1.35
C ALA A 46 10.06 20.02 -0.45
N TYR A 47 9.19 19.19 -1.03
CA TYR A 47 8.19 18.45 -0.25
C TYR A 47 8.83 17.40 0.65
N TYR A 48 9.86 16.68 0.21
CA TYR A 48 10.56 15.74 1.09
C TYR A 48 11.13 16.43 2.33
N GLU A 49 11.69 17.63 2.18
CA GLU A 49 12.18 18.44 3.30
C GLU A 49 11.03 18.94 4.21
N GLU A 50 9.90 19.28 3.61
CA GLU A 50 8.70 19.71 4.33
C GLU A 50 8.13 18.57 5.19
N VAL A 51 7.86 17.42 4.58
CA VAL A 51 7.18 16.31 5.23
C VAL A 51 8.07 15.60 6.25
N ALA A 52 9.40 15.61 6.06
CA ALA A 52 10.36 15.05 7.01
C ALA A 52 10.46 15.84 8.33
N LYS A 53 9.77 16.98 8.47
CA LYS A 53 9.58 17.65 9.77
C LYS A 53 8.68 16.86 10.71
N ASP A 54 7.78 16.03 10.17
CA ASP A 54 7.08 15.03 10.96
C ASP A 54 8.03 13.86 11.24
N SER A 55 8.29 13.60 12.50
CA SER A 55 9.24 12.56 12.94
C SER A 55 8.88 11.15 12.50
N ARG A 56 7.64 10.93 12.05
CA ARG A 56 7.16 9.67 11.49
C ARG A 56 7.57 9.49 10.03
N VAL A 57 7.98 10.56 9.32
CA VAL A 57 8.27 10.51 7.88
C VAL A 57 9.75 10.68 7.62
N ARG A 58 10.29 9.87 6.73
CA ARG A 58 11.65 10.01 6.23
C ARG A 58 11.76 9.58 4.78
N CYS A 59 12.74 10.14 4.08
CA CYS A 59 13.04 9.80 2.71
C CYS A 59 14.37 9.02 2.64
N VAL A 60 14.43 8.00 1.81
CA VAL A 60 15.63 7.27 1.42
C VAL A 60 15.79 7.30 -0.09
N PHE A 61 17.03 7.39 -0.58
CA PHE A 61 17.30 7.58 -1.99
C PHE A 61 17.82 6.29 -2.62
N PHE A 62 17.14 5.82 -3.68
CA PHE A 62 17.60 4.71 -4.50
C PHE A 62 18.33 5.27 -5.73
N ASP A 63 19.65 5.13 -5.76
CA ASP A 63 20.50 5.56 -6.88
C ASP A 63 20.65 4.40 -7.87
N GLY A 64 19.84 4.40 -8.91
CA GLY A 64 19.88 3.37 -9.94
C GLY A 64 18.72 3.48 -10.94
N PRO A 65 18.78 2.71 -12.04
CA PRO A 65 17.68 2.66 -13.00
C PRO A 65 16.44 2.08 -12.33
N PHE A 66 15.27 2.52 -12.80
CA PHE A 66 14.00 2.05 -12.24
C PHE A 66 13.95 0.52 -12.18
N ASN A 67 13.73 0.01 -10.98
CA ASN A 67 13.46 -1.40 -10.72
C ASN A 67 12.58 -1.46 -9.46
N PHE A 68 11.29 -1.71 -9.64
CA PHE A 68 10.32 -1.70 -8.56
C PHE A 68 10.74 -2.57 -7.37
N SER A 69 11.16 -3.81 -7.63
CA SER A 69 11.55 -4.74 -6.56
C SER A 69 12.77 -4.24 -5.76
N LYS A 70 13.77 -3.66 -6.43
CA LYS A 70 14.94 -3.11 -5.75
C LYS A 70 14.59 -1.89 -4.90
N ILE A 71 13.74 -1.00 -5.42
CA ILE A 71 13.28 0.19 -4.71
C ILE A 71 12.52 -0.23 -3.45
N ILE A 72 11.58 -1.17 -3.57
CA ILE A 72 10.83 -1.69 -2.43
C ILE A 72 11.76 -2.38 -1.43
N ASN A 73 12.68 -3.22 -1.86
CA ASN A 73 13.63 -3.90 -0.97
C ASN A 73 14.47 -2.91 -0.18
N GLN A 74 14.96 -1.84 -0.81
CA GLN A 74 15.68 -0.78 -0.11
C GLN A 74 14.81 -0.08 0.95
N GLY A 75 13.55 0.17 0.65
CA GLY A 75 12.60 0.71 1.62
C GLY A 75 12.39 -0.22 2.81
N VAL A 76 12.24 -1.52 2.55
CA VAL A 76 12.08 -2.54 3.60
C VAL A 76 13.35 -2.68 4.42
N GLU A 77 14.54 -2.67 3.81
CA GLU A 77 15.83 -2.69 4.53
C GLU A 77 16.01 -1.47 5.44
N ALA A 78 15.49 -0.32 5.01
CA ALA A 78 15.50 0.89 5.80
C ALA A 78 14.41 0.90 6.89
N ALA A 79 13.38 0.09 6.81
CA ALA A 79 12.25 0.05 7.74
C ALA A 79 12.67 -0.35 9.15
N LYS A 80 12.01 0.23 10.16
CA LYS A 80 12.25 -0.05 11.58
C LYS A 80 11.14 -0.88 12.21
N GLY A 81 9.98 -0.95 11.56
CA GLY A 81 8.83 -1.69 12.04
C GLY A 81 8.97 -3.20 11.79
N GLU A 82 8.42 -4.00 12.68
CA GLU A 82 8.35 -5.45 12.53
C GLU A 82 7.51 -5.88 11.32
N TYR A 83 6.50 -5.08 10.98
CA TYR A 83 5.62 -5.29 9.84
C TYR A 83 5.78 -4.16 8.83
N CYS A 84 5.71 -4.48 7.54
CA CYS A 84 5.81 -3.52 6.45
C CYS A 84 4.53 -3.50 5.61
N ILE A 85 4.04 -2.31 5.31
CA ILE A 85 3.03 -2.07 4.28
C ILE A 85 3.76 -1.55 3.04
N LEU A 86 3.58 -2.22 1.91
CA LEU A 86 4.07 -1.77 0.61
C LEU A 86 2.92 -1.02 -0.07
N LEU A 87 3.05 0.29 -0.19
CA LEU A 87 1.98 1.18 -0.65
C LEU A 87 2.43 1.99 -1.86
N ASN A 88 1.62 2.02 -2.89
CA ASN A 88 1.86 2.93 -4.02
C ASN A 88 1.59 4.39 -3.60
N ASN A 89 2.28 5.33 -4.24
CA ASN A 89 2.13 6.76 -3.99
C ASN A 89 0.81 7.37 -4.48
N ASP A 90 0.00 6.63 -5.25
CA ASP A 90 -1.28 7.05 -5.84
C ASP A 90 -2.50 6.53 -5.07
N THR A 91 -2.33 6.25 -3.79
CA THR A 91 -3.41 5.78 -2.91
C THR A 91 -3.86 6.87 -1.95
N GLU A 92 -5.12 6.80 -1.52
CA GLU A 92 -5.70 7.65 -0.49
C GLU A 92 -6.39 6.79 0.57
N VAL A 93 -6.13 7.07 1.84
CA VAL A 93 -6.78 6.39 2.96
C VAL A 93 -8.26 6.76 3.03
N ILE A 94 -9.14 5.75 3.03
CA ILE A 94 -10.58 5.91 3.18
C ILE A 94 -10.99 5.55 4.61
N THR A 95 -10.56 4.39 5.11
CA THR A 95 -10.97 3.83 6.39
C THR A 95 -9.91 4.12 7.45
N PRO A 96 -10.21 4.86 8.54
CA PRO A 96 -9.19 5.32 9.50
C PRO A 96 -8.42 4.20 10.22
N ASP A 97 -9.07 3.09 10.53
CA ASP A 97 -8.50 1.92 11.23
C ASP A 97 -7.89 0.85 10.30
N TRP A 98 -7.49 1.27 9.08
CA TRP A 98 -6.95 0.36 8.08
C TRP A 98 -5.68 -0.38 8.52
N ILE A 99 -4.78 0.30 9.25
CA ILE A 99 -3.53 -0.29 9.75
C ILE A 99 -3.84 -1.34 10.82
N GLU A 100 -4.67 -1.02 11.79
CA GLU A 100 -5.08 -1.94 12.86
C GLU A 100 -5.75 -3.18 12.29
N THR A 101 -6.65 -2.99 11.32
CA THR A 101 -7.36 -4.09 10.66
C THR A 101 -6.38 -5.02 9.95
N MET A 102 -5.44 -4.47 9.16
CA MET A 102 -4.43 -5.30 8.47
C MET A 102 -3.49 -5.97 9.46
N LEU A 103 -3.02 -5.25 10.48
CA LEU A 103 -2.11 -5.77 11.48
C LEU A 103 -2.75 -6.91 12.28
N GLY A 104 -4.02 -6.76 12.66
CA GLY A 104 -4.76 -7.81 13.37
C GLY A 104 -4.86 -9.12 12.59
N LEU A 105 -4.95 -9.06 11.26
CA LEU A 105 -4.94 -10.22 10.39
C LEU A 105 -3.51 -10.76 10.18
N CYS A 106 -2.55 -9.87 9.91
CA CYS A 106 -1.17 -10.24 9.60
C CYS A 106 -0.41 -10.84 10.80
N ALA A 107 -0.81 -10.50 12.02
CA ALA A 107 -0.22 -11.05 13.25
C ALA A 107 -0.55 -12.53 13.50
N ARG A 108 -1.46 -13.12 12.75
CA ARG A 108 -1.76 -14.56 12.82
C ARG A 108 -0.58 -15.36 12.26
N GLN A 109 -0.22 -16.46 12.91
CA GLN A 109 0.93 -17.31 12.51
C GLN A 109 0.74 -18.02 11.16
N ASP A 110 -0.49 -18.16 10.70
CA ASP A 110 -0.85 -18.79 9.43
C ASP A 110 -0.97 -17.79 8.27
N VAL A 111 -0.76 -16.50 8.51
CA VAL A 111 -0.89 -15.42 7.51
C VAL A 111 0.48 -14.87 7.13
N GLY A 112 0.83 -14.97 5.85
CA GLY A 112 2.08 -14.43 5.32
C GLY A 112 1.97 -13.03 4.74
N ALA A 113 0.79 -12.64 4.25
CA ALA A 113 0.52 -11.31 3.71
C ALA A 113 -0.97 -10.97 3.77
N VAL A 114 -1.28 -9.69 3.91
CA VAL A 114 -2.65 -9.16 3.90
C VAL A 114 -2.76 -8.11 2.81
N GLY A 115 -3.77 -8.22 1.96
CA GLY A 115 -4.15 -7.20 0.98
C GLY A 115 -5.37 -6.41 1.45
N VAL A 116 -5.49 -5.17 0.97
CA VAL A 116 -6.65 -4.32 1.22
C VAL A 116 -7.56 -4.25 -0.01
N LYS A 117 -8.82 -3.96 0.23
CA LYS A 117 -9.75 -3.64 -0.84
C LYS A 117 -9.50 -2.22 -1.32
N LEU A 118 -9.35 -2.06 -2.63
CA LEU A 118 -9.07 -0.77 -3.28
C LEU A 118 -10.23 -0.37 -4.18
N TYR A 119 -10.48 0.93 -4.25
CA TYR A 119 -11.50 1.51 -5.12
C TYR A 119 -10.87 2.50 -6.09
N TYR A 120 -11.44 2.62 -7.27
CA TYR A 120 -11.16 3.71 -8.19
C TYR A 120 -11.88 5.00 -7.74
N PRO A 121 -11.46 6.18 -8.23
CA PRO A 121 -12.10 7.45 -7.90
C PRO A 121 -13.59 7.54 -8.28
N ASP A 122 -14.06 6.68 -9.20
CA ASP A 122 -15.46 6.57 -9.61
C ASP A 122 -16.30 5.63 -8.71
N ASP A 123 -15.73 5.22 -7.56
CA ASP A 123 -16.35 4.33 -6.57
C ASP A 123 -16.61 2.90 -7.10
N THR A 124 -15.86 2.48 -8.13
CA THR A 124 -15.82 1.07 -8.54
C THR A 124 -14.63 0.35 -7.87
N ILE A 125 -14.72 -0.97 -7.78
CA ILE A 125 -13.68 -1.80 -7.17
C ILE A 125 -12.46 -1.89 -8.10
N GLN A 126 -11.29 -1.48 -7.62
CA GLN A 126 -10.02 -1.71 -8.29
C GLN A 126 -9.46 -3.10 -7.95
N HIS A 127 -9.50 -3.45 -6.66
CA HIS A 127 -8.94 -4.70 -6.14
C HIS A 127 -9.74 -5.18 -4.93
N ALA A 128 -10.10 -6.46 -4.93
CA ALA A 128 -10.75 -7.13 -3.81
C ALA A 128 -10.24 -8.58 -3.65
N GLY A 129 -8.94 -8.77 -3.85
CA GLY A 129 -8.29 -10.07 -3.84
C GLY A 129 -7.93 -10.58 -5.22
N ILE A 130 -7.11 -11.64 -5.26
CA ILE A 130 -6.64 -12.26 -6.50
C ILE A 130 -7.00 -13.74 -6.47
N GLY A 131 -7.80 -14.17 -7.44
CA GLY A 131 -8.02 -15.57 -7.72
C GLY A 131 -6.85 -16.13 -8.55
N ILE A 132 -6.29 -17.25 -8.11
CA ILE A 132 -5.19 -17.93 -8.81
C ILE A 132 -5.71 -19.24 -9.41
N ALA A 133 -5.57 -19.40 -10.72
CA ALA A 133 -5.81 -20.64 -11.45
C ALA A 133 -4.52 -21.07 -12.17
N PRO A 134 -4.40 -22.32 -12.64
CA PRO A 134 -3.13 -22.85 -13.15
C PRO A 134 -2.40 -22.04 -14.22
N SER A 135 -3.11 -21.14 -14.91
CA SER A 135 -2.50 -20.31 -15.98
C SER A 135 -2.82 -18.84 -15.86
N VAL A 136 -3.52 -18.40 -14.82
CA VAL A 136 -3.96 -17.00 -14.71
C VAL A 136 -4.10 -16.57 -13.24
N ALA A 137 -3.72 -15.33 -12.98
CA ALA A 137 -4.09 -14.59 -11.78
C ALA A 137 -5.03 -13.46 -12.20
N ALA A 138 -6.18 -13.34 -11.57
CA ALA A 138 -7.18 -12.35 -11.90
C ALA A 138 -7.69 -11.63 -10.63
N CYS A 139 -7.88 -10.31 -10.75
CA CYS A 139 -8.50 -9.54 -9.68
C CYS A 139 -9.97 -9.93 -9.53
N LEU A 140 -10.38 -10.18 -8.29
CA LEU A 140 -11.78 -10.49 -7.97
C LEU A 140 -12.60 -9.18 -7.93
N HIS A 141 -13.82 -9.25 -8.42
CA HIS A 141 -14.81 -8.17 -8.38
C HIS A 141 -14.38 -6.84 -9.05
N GLN A 142 -13.31 -6.85 -9.84
CA GLN A 142 -12.82 -5.64 -10.51
C GLN A 142 -13.92 -4.98 -11.35
N SER A 143 -14.02 -3.66 -11.28
CA SER A 143 -14.99 -2.79 -11.96
C SER A 143 -16.46 -2.95 -11.50
N LEU A 144 -16.75 -3.74 -10.48
CA LEU A 144 -18.09 -3.71 -9.87
C LEU A 144 -18.25 -2.43 -9.05
N PRO A 145 -19.47 -1.86 -8.98
CA PRO A 145 -19.77 -0.78 -8.05
C PRO A 145 -19.44 -1.18 -6.60
N ARG A 146 -18.99 -0.23 -5.79
CA ARG A 146 -18.71 -0.46 -4.36
C ARG A 146 -19.91 -1.00 -3.60
N SER A 147 -21.12 -0.61 -3.99
CA SER A 147 -22.38 -1.06 -3.38
C SER A 147 -22.86 -2.43 -3.85
N ASP A 148 -22.17 -3.06 -4.81
CA ASP A 148 -22.54 -4.38 -5.31
C ASP A 148 -22.00 -5.45 -4.35
N ALA A 149 -22.90 -6.21 -3.73
CA ALA A 149 -22.52 -7.28 -2.82
C ALA A 149 -21.78 -8.45 -3.51
N GLY A 150 -21.78 -8.51 -4.83
CA GLY A 150 -21.18 -9.59 -5.60
C GLY A 150 -21.91 -10.93 -5.42
N TYR A 151 -21.32 -11.98 -5.98
CA TYR A 151 -21.87 -13.32 -5.89
C TYR A 151 -21.88 -13.82 -4.44
N PHE A 152 -23.06 -14.17 -3.91
CA PHE A 152 -23.27 -14.58 -2.52
C PHE A 152 -22.72 -13.60 -1.46
N ALA A 153 -22.80 -12.31 -1.70
CA ALA A 153 -22.26 -11.26 -0.82
C ALA A 153 -20.75 -11.39 -0.52
N LEU A 154 -19.99 -12.04 -1.38
CA LEU A 154 -18.53 -12.21 -1.21
C LEU A 154 -17.78 -10.89 -1.25
N ASN A 155 -18.38 -9.85 -1.85
CA ASN A 155 -17.80 -8.52 -1.89
C ASN A 155 -17.81 -7.81 -0.53
N ASP A 156 -18.71 -8.20 0.36
CA ASP A 156 -18.86 -7.64 1.71
C ASP A 156 -18.13 -8.48 2.77
N ALA A 157 -17.62 -9.66 2.40
CA ALA A 157 -16.92 -10.55 3.32
C ALA A 157 -15.41 -10.32 3.32
N GLN A 158 -14.80 -10.38 4.50
CA GLN A 158 -13.37 -10.62 4.60
C GLN A 158 -13.08 -12.03 4.12
N GLN A 159 -12.17 -12.18 3.16
CA GLN A 159 -11.84 -13.47 2.58
C GLN A 159 -10.43 -13.88 2.96
N ASP A 160 -10.28 -15.04 3.58
CA ASP A 160 -9.00 -15.72 3.71
C ASP A 160 -8.77 -16.55 2.44
N LEU A 161 -7.94 -16.05 1.54
CA LEU A 161 -7.53 -16.79 0.36
C LEU A 161 -6.23 -17.54 0.68
N SER A 162 -6.33 -18.86 0.82
CA SER A 162 -5.13 -19.69 0.86
C SER A 162 -4.56 -19.80 -0.56
N ALA A 163 -3.35 -19.28 -0.79
CA ALA A 163 -2.59 -19.62 -1.97
C ALA A 163 -2.18 -21.11 -1.84
N SER A 164 -2.79 -22.00 -2.61
CA SER A 164 -2.28 -23.36 -2.73
C SER A 164 -0.86 -23.28 -3.28
N PRO A 165 0.14 -23.96 -2.64
CA PRO A 165 1.45 -24.06 -3.25
C PRO A 165 1.28 -24.74 -4.61
N LEU A 166 1.74 -24.08 -5.66
CA LEU A 166 1.93 -24.69 -6.95
C LEU A 166 2.88 -25.88 -6.72
N HIS A 167 2.36 -27.09 -6.77
CA HIS A 167 3.20 -28.25 -6.90
C HIS A 167 3.90 -28.15 -8.26
N ALA A 168 5.19 -27.83 -8.22
CA ALA A 168 6.07 -27.93 -9.35
C ALA A 168 6.34 -29.40 -9.69
#